data_5252c477eb8527a99063c2a8c7263186
#
_entry.id   5252c477eb8527a99063c2a8c7263186
#
_cell.length_a   1.000
_cell.length_b   1.000
_cell.length_c   1.000
_cell.angle_alpha   90.00
_cell.angle_beta   90.00
_cell.angle_gamma   90.00
#
_symmetry.space_group_name_H-M   'P 1'
#
loop_
_entity.id
_entity.type
_entity.pdbx_description
1 polymer ?
#
loop_
_entity_poly.entity_id
_entity_poly.type
_entity_poly.pdbx_seq_one_letter_code
_entity_poly.pdbx_strand_id
1 'polypeptide(L)'
;CGNNCQLTVNTFSDGGRLISGNRCERPITGKKDDGRWNLYEYKRQLILGYKPGENKRGRIGLPLCLNFWELYPFWHTFFTKLGFQVVHSPMSSRKLYLEGQGSIPSDTACFPAKLAHGHIEFLAKLGVDAIFYPCMTYNIDEGLGQNHYNCPVVAYYPEVLAGNCDCLKNTKFIYDYVGIHRPHDFTKKMTAVMEREFGPIPHGEIKAAVEAAYGEYERHMKQIREKGAEIMAAARKEGRRIIVLAGRPYHVDPEVNHGIDTLITQFGAAVITEDSVSQLADPFKTTVLNQWTYHARLYAAAKYCCSQPDMDLVQLVSFGCGVDAITTDETREILREGGKLYTQLKIDEITNLGAVRIRLRSLFAALEEQEET
;
A
#
# COMPACT_ATOMS: atom_id res chain seq x y z
N CYS A 1 -20.12 9.11 -6.09
CA CYS A 1 -18.88 9.23 -5.33
C CYS A 1 -17.77 8.47 -6.08
N GLY A 2 -16.52 8.62 -5.67
CA GLY A 2 -15.36 8.02 -6.34
C GLY A 2 -15.34 6.49 -6.42
N ASN A 3 -16.19 5.80 -5.66
CA ASN A 3 -16.25 4.32 -5.69
C ASN A 3 -16.91 3.73 -6.94
N ASN A 4 -17.58 4.54 -7.76
CA ASN A 4 -18.25 4.13 -9.01
C ASN A 4 -19.01 2.80 -8.92
N CYS A 5 -19.76 2.59 -7.83
CA CYS A 5 -20.52 1.36 -7.62
C CYS A 5 -21.65 1.25 -8.65
N GLN A 6 -21.75 0.10 -9.29
CA GLN A 6 -22.94 -0.27 -10.03
C GLN A 6 -23.94 -0.89 -9.04
N LEU A 7 -24.98 -0.11 -8.68
CA LEU A 7 -25.97 -0.51 -7.68
C LEU A 7 -27.17 -1.19 -8.33
N THR A 8 -27.61 -2.29 -7.75
CA THR A 8 -28.92 -2.89 -8.02
C THR A 8 -29.83 -2.60 -6.83
N VAL A 9 -30.96 -1.95 -7.08
CA VAL A 9 -31.96 -1.64 -6.05
C VAL A 9 -33.22 -2.47 -6.34
N ASN A 10 -33.50 -3.44 -5.49
CA ASN A 10 -34.74 -4.20 -5.52
C ASN A 10 -35.72 -3.61 -4.51
N THR A 11 -36.91 -3.24 -4.96
CA THR A 11 -37.98 -2.76 -4.09
C THR A 11 -39.05 -3.82 -4.00
N PHE A 12 -39.40 -4.22 -2.78
CA PHE A 12 -40.42 -5.23 -2.51
C PHE A 12 -41.81 -4.61 -2.37
N SER A 13 -42.85 -5.42 -2.41
CA SER A 13 -44.25 -5.00 -2.34
C SER A 13 -44.61 -4.36 -1.00
N ASP A 14 -43.88 -4.65 0.07
CA ASP A 14 -43.99 -4.06 1.40
C ASP A 14 -43.27 -2.70 1.55
N GLY A 15 -42.67 -2.19 0.47
CA GLY A 15 -41.86 -0.97 0.45
C GLY A 15 -40.41 -1.17 0.91
N GLY A 16 -40.01 -2.37 1.31
CA GLY A 16 -38.64 -2.73 1.64
C GLY A 16 -37.70 -2.56 0.43
N ARG A 17 -36.48 -2.18 0.66
CA ARG A 17 -35.44 -2.03 -0.39
C ARG A 17 -34.21 -2.85 -0.06
N LEU A 18 -33.79 -3.66 -1.02
CA LEU A 18 -32.49 -4.34 -1.00
C LEU A 18 -31.57 -3.66 -1.99
N ILE A 19 -30.43 -3.14 -1.50
CA ILE A 19 -29.39 -2.53 -2.33
C ILE A 19 -28.21 -3.49 -2.37
N SER A 20 -27.73 -3.82 -3.57
CA SER A 20 -26.59 -4.68 -3.81
C SER A 20 -25.63 -4.05 -4.83
N GLY A 21 -24.39 -4.57 -4.91
CA GLY A 21 -23.33 -3.98 -5.75
C GLY A 21 -22.65 -2.76 -5.12
N ASN A 22 -23.04 -2.37 -3.90
CA ASN A 22 -22.40 -1.29 -3.16
C ASN A 22 -21.06 -1.75 -2.56
N ARG A 23 -20.05 -0.90 -2.66
CA ARG A 23 -18.73 -1.06 -2.02
C ARG A 23 -18.68 -0.45 -0.62
N CYS A 24 -19.76 0.20 -0.17
CA CYS A 24 -19.88 0.80 1.16
C CYS A 24 -21.35 0.91 1.55
N GLU A 25 -21.66 1.14 2.84
CA GLU A 25 -23.03 1.24 3.34
C GLU A 25 -23.72 2.58 3.03
N ARG A 26 -23.02 3.56 2.48
CA ARG A 26 -23.58 4.87 2.13
C ARG A 26 -24.87 4.82 1.30
N PRO A 27 -25.02 3.93 0.29
CA PRO A 27 -26.27 3.82 -0.45
C PRO A 27 -27.45 3.33 0.40
N ILE A 28 -27.15 2.60 1.49
CA ILE A 28 -28.16 2.05 2.41
C ILE A 28 -28.47 3.05 3.53
N THR A 29 -27.44 3.60 4.17
CA THR A 29 -27.57 4.44 5.38
C THR A 29 -27.66 5.93 5.09
N GLY A 30 -27.29 6.37 3.90
CA GLY A 30 -27.16 7.80 3.54
C GLY A 30 -25.98 8.52 4.20
N LYS A 31 -25.32 7.90 5.19
CA LYS A 31 -24.23 8.52 5.95
C LYS A 31 -22.91 8.44 5.17
N LYS A 32 -22.14 9.54 5.19
CA LYS A 32 -20.77 9.57 4.70
C LYS A 32 -19.87 9.24 5.89
N ASP A 33 -18.97 8.25 5.70
CA ASP A 33 -17.86 8.04 6.61
C ASP A 33 -16.96 9.29 6.54
N ASP A 34 -16.63 9.87 7.70
CA ASP A 34 -15.73 11.02 7.79
C ASP A 34 -14.25 10.63 7.69
N GLY A 35 -13.97 9.33 7.62
CA GLY A 35 -12.62 8.77 7.47
C GLY A 35 -11.77 8.83 8.75
N ARG A 36 -12.31 9.37 9.86
CA ARG A 36 -11.52 9.55 11.09
C ARG A 36 -11.05 8.25 11.73
N TRP A 37 -11.71 7.15 11.42
CA TRP A 37 -11.40 5.79 11.92
C TRP A 37 -10.59 4.95 10.94
N ASN A 38 -10.07 5.56 9.87
CA ASN A 38 -9.49 4.84 8.76
C ASN A 38 -8.10 5.38 8.42
N LEU A 39 -7.05 4.67 8.87
CA LEU A 39 -5.67 5.05 8.58
C LEU A 39 -5.31 4.89 7.08
N TYR A 40 -5.97 3.99 6.35
CA TYR A 40 -5.79 3.85 4.89
C TYR A 40 -6.18 5.14 4.16
N GLU A 41 -7.30 5.74 4.55
CA GLU A 41 -7.74 7.02 3.96
C GLU A 41 -6.75 8.14 4.27
N TYR A 42 -6.25 8.21 5.50
CA TYR A 42 -5.22 9.17 5.87
C TYR A 42 -3.93 9.00 5.06
N LYS A 43 -3.46 7.77 4.88
CA LYS A 43 -2.27 7.47 4.05
C LYS A 43 -2.48 7.91 2.59
N ARG A 44 -3.66 7.66 2.01
CA ARG A 44 -4.01 8.15 0.66
C ARG A 44 -3.94 9.67 0.58
N GLN A 45 -4.52 10.36 1.55
CA GLN A 45 -4.52 11.83 1.60
C GLN A 45 -3.12 12.40 1.75
N LEU A 46 -2.26 11.80 2.54
CA LEU A 46 -0.86 12.20 2.66
C LEU A 46 -0.14 12.15 1.30
N ILE A 47 -0.25 11.04 0.57
CA ILE A 47 0.40 10.87 -0.74
C ILE A 47 -0.17 11.87 -1.76
N LEU A 48 -1.48 11.99 -1.86
CA LEU A 48 -2.14 12.90 -2.82
C LEU A 48 -1.98 14.38 -2.47
N GLY A 49 -1.54 14.69 -1.25
CA GLY A 49 -1.28 16.05 -0.79
C GLY A 49 0.02 16.67 -1.31
N TYR A 50 0.94 15.89 -1.87
CA TYR A 50 2.20 16.39 -2.41
C TYR A 50 1.97 17.26 -3.64
N LYS A 51 2.67 18.39 -3.71
CA LYS A 51 2.57 19.34 -4.83
C LYS A 51 3.64 19.04 -5.88
N PRO A 52 3.37 19.20 -7.18
CA PRO A 52 4.29 18.78 -8.26
C PRO A 52 5.70 19.40 -8.23
N GLY A 53 5.88 20.50 -7.56
CA GLY A 53 7.15 21.26 -7.59
C GLY A 53 7.27 22.14 -8.85
N GLU A 54 8.40 22.88 -8.93
CA GLU A 54 8.72 23.73 -10.07
C GLU A 54 9.32 22.91 -11.22
N ASN A 55 9.06 23.32 -12.45
CA ASN A 55 9.65 22.71 -13.64
C ASN A 55 10.88 23.50 -14.11
N LYS A 56 12.04 23.25 -13.47
CA LYS A 56 13.33 23.86 -13.87
C LYS A 56 14.20 22.94 -14.75
N ARG A 57 14.02 21.60 -14.57
CA ARG A 57 14.86 20.58 -15.23
C ARG A 57 14.03 19.51 -15.96
N GLY A 58 12.74 19.72 -16.12
CA GLY A 58 11.85 18.78 -16.79
C GLY A 58 10.85 18.14 -15.84
N ARG A 59 10.03 17.23 -16.42
CA ARG A 59 8.93 16.54 -15.76
C ARG A 59 9.28 15.07 -15.55
N ILE A 60 9.24 14.61 -14.30
CA ILE A 60 9.47 13.21 -13.94
C ILE A 60 8.13 12.54 -13.59
N GLY A 61 7.81 11.45 -14.29
CA GLY A 61 6.66 10.60 -13.98
C GLY A 61 7.02 9.56 -12.92
N LEU A 62 6.26 9.49 -11.83
CA LEU A 62 6.36 8.44 -10.83
C LEU A 62 5.09 7.56 -10.88
N PRO A 63 5.18 6.26 -11.16
CA PRO A 63 4.01 5.38 -11.16
C PRO A 63 3.55 5.11 -9.73
N LEU A 64 2.32 5.48 -9.39
CA LEU A 64 1.75 5.24 -8.07
C LEU A 64 1.27 3.79 -7.94
N CYS A 65 2.21 2.85 -7.93
CA CYS A 65 1.97 1.42 -7.82
C CYS A 65 3.01 0.75 -6.94
N LEU A 66 2.75 -0.47 -6.49
CA LEU A 66 3.63 -1.27 -5.66
C LEU A 66 4.25 -0.45 -4.49
N ASN A 67 5.57 -0.49 -4.31
CA ASN A 67 6.25 0.20 -3.21
C ASN A 67 6.25 1.73 -3.31
N PHE A 68 5.81 2.33 -4.42
CA PHE A 68 5.64 3.78 -4.48
C PHE A 68 4.55 4.29 -3.54
N TRP A 69 3.60 3.46 -3.11
CA TRP A 69 2.64 3.83 -2.07
C TRP A 69 3.28 4.12 -0.69
N GLU A 70 4.52 3.75 -0.49
CA GLU A 70 5.31 4.11 0.70
C GLU A 70 6.46 5.05 0.36
N LEU A 71 7.14 4.81 -0.77
CA LEU A 71 8.36 5.53 -1.14
C LEU A 71 8.10 6.79 -1.99
N TYR A 72 6.83 7.10 -2.31
CA TYR A 72 6.51 8.33 -3.05
C TYR A 72 7.05 9.59 -2.36
N PRO A 73 6.91 9.79 -1.04
CA PRO A 73 7.47 10.95 -0.35
C PRO A 73 8.98 11.11 -0.54
N PHE A 74 9.70 9.98 -0.49
CA PHE A 74 11.14 9.95 -0.73
C PHE A 74 11.50 10.43 -2.14
N TRP A 75 10.92 9.79 -3.16
CA TRP A 75 11.23 10.08 -4.55
C TRP A 75 10.72 11.45 -5.00
N HIS A 76 9.54 11.82 -4.57
CA HIS A 76 8.98 13.16 -4.81
C HIS A 76 9.93 14.24 -4.29
N THR A 77 10.39 14.11 -3.04
CA THR A 77 11.28 15.10 -2.42
C THR A 77 12.65 15.13 -3.11
N PHE A 78 13.21 13.97 -3.44
CA PHE A 78 14.45 13.88 -4.18
C PHE A 78 14.41 14.69 -5.50
N PHE A 79 13.42 14.40 -6.33
CA PHE A 79 13.31 15.05 -7.65
C PHE A 79 12.92 16.53 -7.55
N THR A 80 12.01 16.91 -6.67
CA THR A 80 11.61 18.31 -6.52
C THR A 80 12.74 19.17 -5.97
N LYS A 81 13.58 18.65 -5.07
CA LYS A 81 14.80 19.33 -4.59
C LYS A 81 15.81 19.55 -5.70
N LEU A 82 15.88 18.67 -6.66
CA LEU A 82 16.71 18.85 -7.87
C LEU A 82 16.07 19.77 -8.91
N GLY A 83 14.87 20.30 -8.68
CA GLY A 83 14.20 21.24 -9.59
C GLY A 83 13.40 20.55 -10.71
N PHE A 84 13.08 19.27 -10.58
CA PHE A 84 12.13 18.61 -11.47
C PHE A 84 10.69 18.79 -10.99
N GLN A 85 9.77 18.92 -11.93
CA GLN A 85 8.35 18.80 -11.65
C GLN A 85 8.00 17.31 -11.58
N VAL A 86 7.50 16.87 -10.43
CA VAL A 86 7.07 15.48 -10.24
C VAL A 86 5.59 15.33 -10.58
N VAL A 87 5.29 14.38 -11.42
CA VAL A 87 3.93 14.00 -11.81
C VAL A 87 3.73 12.53 -11.45
N HIS A 88 2.72 12.21 -10.67
CA HIS A 88 2.36 10.82 -10.43
C HIS A 88 1.19 10.38 -11.31
N SER A 89 1.10 9.08 -11.58
CA SER A 89 -0.09 8.48 -12.16
C SER A 89 -1.28 8.56 -11.16
N PRO A 90 -2.52 8.52 -11.62
CA PRO A 90 -3.67 8.56 -10.72
C PRO A 90 -3.74 7.32 -9.83
N MET A 91 -4.62 7.32 -8.84
CA MET A 91 -5.00 6.09 -8.14
C MET A 91 -5.54 5.08 -9.16
N SER A 92 -5.28 3.80 -8.89
CA SER A 92 -5.72 2.73 -9.76
C SER A 92 -7.25 2.69 -9.92
N SER A 93 -7.66 2.25 -11.08
CA SER A 93 -9.06 2.04 -11.41
C SER A 93 -9.18 0.92 -12.45
N ARG A 94 -10.37 0.35 -12.59
CA ARG A 94 -10.63 -0.65 -13.64
C ARG A 94 -10.26 -0.13 -15.02
N LYS A 95 -10.51 1.16 -15.31
CA LYS A 95 -10.12 1.79 -16.57
C LYS A 95 -8.61 1.76 -16.77
N LEU A 96 -7.84 2.18 -15.77
CA LEU A 96 -6.37 2.18 -15.81
C LEU A 96 -5.82 0.77 -16.01
N TYR A 97 -6.38 -0.23 -15.32
CA TYR A 97 -6.02 -1.64 -15.52
C TYR A 97 -6.21 -2.10 -16.97
N LEU A 98 -7.38 -1.82 -17.56
CA LEU A 98 -7.69 -2.20 -18.93
C LEU A 98 -6.77 -1.52 -19.96
N GLU A 99 -6.34 -0.28 -19.69
CA GLU A 99 -5.40 0.43 -20.57
C GLU A 99 -4.01 -0.24 -20.62
N GLY A 100 -3.57 -0.84 -19.52
CA GLY A 100 -2.28 -1.57 -19.45
C GLY A 100 -2.37 -3.06 -19.76
N GLN A 101 -3.56 -3.63 -19.86
CA GLN A 101 -3.77 -5.08 -19.93
C GLN A 101 -3.02 -5.76 -21.10
N GLY A 102 -2.90 -5.10 -22.24
CA GLY A 102 -2.27 -5.66 -23.42
C GLY A 102 -0.75 -5.92 -23.28
N SER A 103 -0.09 -5.32 -22.32
CA SER A 103 1.34 -5.49 -22.07
C SER A 103 1.66 -6.44 -20.89
N ILE A 104 0.64 -7.01 -20.22
CA ILE A 104 0.83 -7.96 -19.12
C ILE A 104 1.33 -9.29 -19.68
N PRO A 105 2.54 -9.76 -19.30
CA PRO A 105 3.14 -10.93 -19.92
C PRO A 105 2.59 -12.26 -19.39
N SER A 106 1.93 -12.27 -18.23
CA SER A 106 1.44 -13.49 -17.58
C SER A 106 0.25 -13.23 -16.67
N ASP A 107 -0.75 -14.08 -16.74
CA ASP A 107 -1.89 -14.07 -15.83
C ASP A 107 -1.51 -14.44 -14.39
N THR A 108 -0.36 -15.08 -14.17
CA THR A 108 0.12 -15.45 -12.84
C THR A 108 0.77 -14.30 -12.07
N ALA A 109 1.03 -13.15 -12.72
CA ALA A 109 1.49 -11.95 -12.01
C ALA A 109 0.43 -11.51 -10.98
N CYS A 110 0.87 -11.09 -9.79
CA CYS A 110 -0.05 -10.60 -8.77
C CYS A 110 -0.78 -9.33 -9.26
N PHE A 111 -2.01 -9.13 -8.83
CA PHE A 111 -2.85 -8.03 -9.31
C PHE A 111 -2.22 -6.64 -9.15
N PRO A 112 -1.56 -6.29 -8.01
CA PRO A 112 -0.85 -5.02 -7.89
C PRO A 112 0.25 -4.81 -8.95
N ALA A 113 0.92 -5.87 -9.38
CA ALA A 113 1.91 -5.80 -10.45
C ALA A 113 1.25 -5.56 -11.82
N LYS A 114 0.13 -6.22 -12.09
CA LYS A 114 -0.63 -5.99 -13.33
C LYS A 114 -1.10 -4.54 -13.46
N LEU A 115 -1.49 -3.90 -12.36
CA LEU A 115 -1.87 -2.48 -12.35
C LEU A 115 -0.72 -1.56 -12.78
N ALA A 116 0.54 -1.93 -12.50
CA ALA A 116 1.70 -1.13 -12.87
C ALA A 116 1.76 -0.83 -14.37
N HIS A 117 1.32 -1.76 -15.22
CA HIS A 117 1.25 -1.57 -16.68
C HIS A 117 0.38 -0.36 -17.06
N GLY A 118 -0.80 -0.24 -16.45
CA GLY A 118 -1.68 0.92 -16.69
C GLY A 118 -1.09 2.24 -16.21
N HIS A 119 -0.36 2.22 -15.09
CA HIS A 119 0.35 3.41 -14.59
C HIS A 119 1.44 3.89 -15.55
N ILE A 120 2.20 2.97 -16.13
CA ILE A 120 3.24 3.28 -17.13
C ILE A 120 2.61 3.83 -18.41
N GLU A 121 1.57 3.17 -18.94
CA GLU A 121 0.82 3.66 -20.11
C GLU A 121 0.27 5.08 -19.89
N PHE A 122 -0.29 5.35 -18.72
CA PHE A 122 -0.79 6.68 -18.38
C PHE A 122 0.31 7.74 -18.43
N LEU A 123 1.46 7.49 -17.77
CA LEU A 123 2.57 8.44 -17.70
C LEU A 123 3.21 8.68 -19.07
N ALA A 124 3.34 7.63 -19.89
CA ALA A 124 3.84 7.76 -21.25
C ALA A 124 2.91 8.63 -22.12
N LYS A 125 1.59 8.40 -22.04
CA LYS A 125 0.58 9.23 -22.73
C LYS A 125 0.54 10.67 -22.26
N LEU A 126 0.90 10.93 -20.98
CA LEU A 126 0.98 12.27 -20.43
C LEU A 126 2.17 13.07 -20.96
N GLY A 127 3.12 12.42 -21.62
CA GLY A 127 4.28 13.06 -22.25
C GLY A 127 5.24 13.67 -21.23
N VAL A 128 5.56 12.93 -20.14
CA VAL A 128 6.63 13.31 -19.20
C VAL A 128 8.00 13.15 -19.87
N ASP A 129 8.99 13.91 -19.43
CA ASP A 129 10.35 13.84 -20.01
C ASP A 129 11.06 12.53 -19.65
N ALA A 130 10.76 11.94 -18.49
CA ALA A 130 11.17 10.62 -18.12
C ALA A 130 10.20 9.99 -17.11
N ILE A 131 10.07 8.68 -17.15
CA ILE A 131 9.42 7.88 -16.10
C ILE A 131 10.52 7.26 -15.26
N PHE A 132 10.45 7.44 -13.94
CA PHE A 132 11.40 6.85 -13.00
C PHE A 132 10.72 5.74 -12.20
N TYR A 133 11.24 4.53 -12.34
CA TYR A 133 10.78 3.35 -11.59
C TYR A 133 11.97 2.41 -11.34
N PRO A 134 12.71 2.57 -10.22
CA PRO A 134 13.93 1.82 -10.00
C PRO A 134 13.67 0.38 -9.57
N CYS A 135 14.58 -0.51 -9.92
CA CYS A 135 14.67 -1.85 -9.33
C CYS A 135 15.28 -1.75 -7.93
N MET A 136 14.58 -2.33 -6.93
CA MET A 136 14.95 -2.21 -5.53
C MET A 136 14.94 -3.56 -4.82
N THR A 137 16.08 -4.22 -4.74
CA THR A 137 16.22 -5.53 -4.07
C THR A 137 16.03 -5.43 -2.56
N TYR A 138 16.59 -4.37 -1.95
CA TYR A 138 16.55 -4.14 -0.51
C TYR A 138 15.74 -2.91 -0.18
N ASN A 139 15.03 -2.95 0.94
CA ASN A 139 14.37 -1.82 1.55
C ASN A 139 15.20 -1.29 2.74
N ILE A 140 14.74 -0.25 3.41
CA ILE A 140 15.33 0.24 4.67
C ILE A 140 15.18 -0.86 5.72
N ASP A 141 16.25 -1.09 6.48
CA ASP A 141 16.23 -2.02 7.60
C ASP A 141 15.49 -1.41 8.79
N GLU A 142 14.40 -2.04 9.20
CA GLU A 142 13.59 -1.62 10.34
C GLU A 142 13.91 -2.41 11.63
N GLY A 143 14.86 -3.33 11.58
CA GLY A 143 15.22 -4.17 12.70
C GLY A 143 14.16 -5.22 13.08
N LEU A 144 13.17 -5.47 12.21
CA LEU A 144 12.06 -6.40 12.49
C LEU A 144 12.33 -7.83 12.01
N GLY A 145 13.33 -8.02 11.15
CA GLY A 145 13.66 -9.31 10.54
C GLY A 145 15.14 -9.58 10.49
N GLN A 146 15.50 -10.78 10.03
CA GLN A 146 16.90 -11.17 9.81
C GLN A 146 17.47 -10.59 8.51
N ASN A 147 16.60 -10.09 7.64
CA ASN A 147 16.94 -9.39 6.41
C ASN A 147 15.81 -8.44 6.01
N HIS A 148 16.03 -7.61 4.99
CA HIS A 148 15.12 -6.55 4.56
C HIS A 148 14.95 -6.51 3.03
N TYR A 149 14.74 -7.69 2.41
CA TYR A 149 14.45 -7.80 1.00
C TYR A 149 13.05 -7.28 0.64
N ASN A 150 12.92 -6.74 -0.55
CA ASN A 150 11.64 -6.66 -1.23
C ASN A 150 11.32 -8.01 -1.91
N CYS A 151 10.03 -8.33 -2.07
CA CYS A 151 9.67 -9.51 -2.85
C CYS A 151 10.14 -9.36 -4.30
N PRO A 152 10.38 -10.47 -5.05
CA PRO A 152 10.91 -10.40 -6.41
C PRO A 152 10.12 -9.50 -7.36
N VAL A 153 8.79 -9.44 -7.21
CA VAL A 153 7.93 -8.56 -8.01
C VAL A 153 8.25 -7.09 -7.72
N VAL A 154 8.25 -6.68 -6.45
CA VAL A 154 8.62 -5.29 -6.09
C VAL A 154 10.04 -4.96 -6.50
N ALA A 155 10.97 -5.92 -6.37
CA ALA A 155 12.38 -5.71 -6.65
C ALA A 155 12.70 -5.54 -8.14
N TYR A 156 12.02 -6.30 -9.05
CA TYR A 156 12.47 -6.44 -10.44
C TYR A 156 11.38 -6.14 -11.48
N TYR A 157 10.18 -5.78 -11.08
CA TYR A 157 9.07 -5.54 -12.02
C TYR A 157 9.33 -4.42 -13.04
N PRO A 158 10.15 -3.39 -12.74
CA PRO A 158 10.54 -2.41 -13.76
C PRO A 158 11.20 -3.02 -15.01
N GLU A 159 11.98 -4.10 -14.87
CA GLU A 159 12.55 -4.81 -16.03
C GLU A 159 11.47 -5.51 -16.88
N VAL A 160 10.46 -6.08 -16.22
CA VAL A 160 9.30 -6.67 -16.91
C VAL A 160 8.54 -5.62 -17.70
N LEU A 161 8.31 -4.45 -17.12
CA LEU A 161 7.67 -3.32 -17.81
C LEU A 161 8.49 -2.83 -18.98
N ALA A 162 9.81 -2.68 -18.82
CA ALA A 162 10.72 -2.26 -19.88
C ALA A 162 10.69 -3.22 -21.09
N GLY A 163 10.55 -4.52 -20.84
CA GLY A 163 10.49 -5.54 -21.88
C GLY A 163 9.14 -5.72 -22.56
N ASN A 164 8.03 -5.25 -21.94
CA ASN A 164 6.68 -5.57 -22.40
C ASN A 164 5.81 -4.35 -22.75
N CYS A 165 6.13 -3.14 -22.27
CA CYS A 165 5.35 -1.94 -22.54
C CYS A 165 5.86 -1.21 -23.78
N ASP A 166 5.16 -1.32 -24.89
CA ASP A 166 5.54 -0.67 -26.15
C ASP A 166 5.62 0.87 -26.06
N CYS A 167 4.84 1.49 -25.18
CA CYS A 167 4.87 2.93 -24.94
C CYS A 167 6.25 3.44 -24.45
N LEU A 168 7.05 2.56 -23.86
CA LEU A 168 8.40 2.88 -23.37
C LEU A 168 9.45 2.96 -24.49
N LYS A 169 9.14 2.50 -25.71
CA LYS A 169 10.04 2.67 -26.87
C LYS A 169 10.30 4.14 -27.23
N ASN A 170 9.34 5.01 -26.91
CA ASN A 170 9.39 6.45 -27.21
C ASN A 170 9.39 7.33 -25.94
N THR A 171 9.54 6.72 -24.77
CA THR A 171 9.55 7.42 -23.48
C THR A 171 10.79 7.02 -22.71
N LYS A 172 11.55 8.00 -22.21
CA LYS A 172 12.70 7.71 -21.36
C LYS A 172 12.23 7.00 -20.10
N PHE A 173 12.72 5.79 -19.89
CA PHE A 173 12.40 4.97 -18.73
C PHE A 173 13.65 4.67 -17.93
N ILE A 174 13.69 5.14 -16.68
CA ILE A 174 14.84 5.01 -15.77
C ILE A 174 14.49 3.96 -14.73
N TYR A 175 15.11 2.77 -14.86
CA TYR A 175 14.84 1.61 -14.02
C TYR A 175 16.11 0.98 -13.43
N ASP A 176 17.09 1.80 -13.17
CA ASP A 176 18.34 1.38 -12.55
C ASP A 176 18.12 0.63 -11.23
N TYR A 177 19.06 -0.26 -10.90
CA TYR A 177 19.14 -0.87 -9.59
C TYR A 177 19.63 0.15 -8.56
N VAL A 178 18.82 0.47 -7.59
CA VAL A 178 19.15 1.39 -6.51
C VAL A 178 18.79 0.79 -5.16
N GLY A 179 19.59 1.09 -4.14
CA GLY A 179 19.35 0.61 -2.77
C GLY A 179 19.30 1.79 -1.81
N ILE A 180 18.13 2.05 -1.24
CA ILE A 180 17.92 3.12 -0.25
C ILE A 180 18.40 2.72 1.16
N HIS A 181 18.76 1.47 1.39
CA HIS A 181 19.23 0.96 2.68
C HIS A 181 20.65 1.44 3.05
N ARG A 182 21.41 1.99 2.09
CA ARG A 182 22.76 2.50 2.28
C ARG A 182 22.88 3.92 1.73
N PRO A 183 22.62 4.96 2.54
CA PRO A 183 22.55 6.35 2.06
C PRO A 183 23.80 6.83 1.30
N HIS A 184 24.99 6.42 1.72
CA HIS A 184 26.23 6.80 1.05
C HIS A 184 26.33 6.18 -0.35
N ASP A 185 26.09 4.86 -0.49
CA ASP A 185 26.11 4.16 -1.77
C ASP A 185 24.99 4.66 -2.69
N PHE A 186 23.82 4.95 -2.11
CA PHE A 186 22.69 5.54 -2.81
C PHE A 186 23.05 6.91 -3.43
N THR A 187 23.70 7.79 -2.66
CA THR A 187 24.14 9.11 -3.17
C THR A 187 25.05 8.96 -4.37
N LYS A 188 26.06 8.08 -4.28
CA LYS A 188 26.98 7.80 -5.38
C LYS A 188 26.27 7.26 -6.63
N LYS A 189 25.38 6.29 -6.42
CA LYS A 189 24.59 5.69 -7.51
C LYS A 189 23.70 6.72 -8.19
N MET A 190 22.96 7.51 -7.40
CA MET A 190 22.05 8.53 -7.94
C MET A 190 22.80 9.64 -8.64
N THR A 191 24.01 10.04 -8.19
CA THR A 191 24.86 10.97 -8.94
C THR A 191 25.09 10.44 -10.35
N ALA A 192 25.55 9.20 -10.49
CA ALA A 192 25.85 8.60 -11.80
C ALA A 192 24.59 8.49 -12.68
N VAL A 193 23.43 8.10 -12.10
CA VAL A 193 22.16 8.01 -12.84
C VAL A 193 21.73 9.38 -13.33
N MET A 194 21.72 10.38 -12.46
CA MET A 194 21.26 11.73 -12.80
C MET A 194 22.15 12.38 -13.85
N GLU A 195 23.48 12.24 -13.75
CA GLU A 195 24.44 12.76 -14.74
C GLU A 195 24.26 12.09 -16.12
N ARG A 196 24.07 10.80 -16.14
CA ARG A 196 23.85 10.05 -17.39
C ARG A 196 22.55 10.48 -18.07
N GLU A 197 21.47 10.64 -17.30
CA GLU A 197 20.12 10.85 -17.85
C GLU A 197 19.80 12.32 -18.15
N PHE A 198 20.34 13.25 -17.36
CA PHE A 198 19.97 14.65 -17.39
C PHE A 198 21.15 15.61 -17.54
N GLY A 199 22.37 15.08 -17.69
CA GLY A 199 23.59 15.89 -17.73
C GLY A 199 24.10 16.27 -16.32
N PRO A 200 25.19 17.03 -16.26
CA PRO A 200 25.86 17.33 -15.00
C PRO A 200 24.99 18.11 -14.05
N ILE A 201 24.85 17.60 -12.83
CA ILE A 201 24.21 18.25 -11.69
C ILE A 201 25.26 18.39 -10.59
N PRO A 202 25.42 19.57 -9.95
CA PRO A 202 26.38 19.74 -8.87
C PRO A 202 26.21 18.70 -7.77
N HIS A 203 27.30 18.02 -7.39
CA HIS A 203 27.26 16.95 -6.38
C HIS A 203 26.61 17.40 -5.05
N GLY A 204 26.83 18.66 -4.66
CA GLY A 204 26.21 19.26 -3.46
C GLY A 204 24.68 19.32 -3.54
N GLU A 205 24.10 19.56 -4.74
CA GLU A 205 22.66 19.55 -4.92
C GLU A 205 22.09 18.13 -4.78
N ILE A 206 22.77 17.14 -5.38
CA ILE A 206 22.34 15.73 -5.27
C ILE A 206 22.40 15.27 -3.81
N LYS A 207 23.50 15.57 -3.10
CA LYS A 207 23.64 15.24 -1.68
C LYS A 207 22.52 15.87 -0.84
N ALA A 208 22.24 17.16 -1.03
CA ALA A 208 21.16 17.85 -0.33
C ALA A 208 19.77 17.26 -0.66
N ALA A 209 19.56 16.87 -1.92
CA ALA A 209 18.31 16.20 -2.30
C ALA A 209 18.15 14.83 -1.67
N VAL A 210 19.23 14.05 -1.55
CA VAL A 210 19.25 12.76 -0.86
C VAL A 210 18.94 12.94 0.63
N GLU A 211 19.64 13.85 1.32
CA GLU A 211 19.40 14.13 2.74
C GLU A 211 17.93 14.54 2.98
N ALA A 212 17.39 15.41 2.12
CA ALA A 212 16.00 15.84 2.20
C ALA A 212 15.01 14.67 1.97
N ALA A 213 15.31 13.75 1.04
CA ALA A 213 14.47 12.59 0.74
C ALA A 213 14.39 11.61 1.90
N TYR A 214 15.51 11.30 2.56
CA TYR A 214 15.52 10.46 3.76
C TYR A 214 14.76 11.11 4.90
N GLY A 215 15.00 12.41 5.17
CA GLY A 215 14.27 13.13 6.21
C GLY A 215 12.77 13.19 5.95
N GLU A 216 12.36 13.31 4.70
CA GLU A 216 10.93 13.28 4.33
C GLU A 216 10.32 11.90 4.52
N TYR A 217 11.03 10.82 4.16
CA TYR A 217 10.57 9.46 4.41
C TYR A 217 10.36 9.20 5.92
N GLU A 218 11.34 9.57 6.73
CA GLU A 218 11.24 9.41 8.19
C GLU A 218 10.05 10.20 8.76
N ARG A 219 9.86 11.46 8.29
CA ARG A 219 8.73 12.30 8.66
C ARG A 219 7.40 11.65 8.28
N HIS A 220 7.30 11.12 7.08
CA HIS A 220 6.10 10.45 6.57
C HIS A 220 5.75 9.22 7.41
N MET A 221 6.70 8.34 7.67
CA MET A 221 6.50 7.15 8.49
C MET A 221 6.14 7.51 9.93
N LYS A 222 6.73 8.59 10.48
CA LYS A 222 6.36 9.11 11.79
C LYS A 222 4.91 9.60 11.83
N GLN A 223 4.46 10.34 10.83
CA GLN A 223 3.08 10.81 10.72
C GLN A 223 2.07 9.66 10.68
N ILE A 224 2.38 8.58 9.97
CA ILE A 224 1.54 7.37 9.94
C ILE A 224 1.44 6.75 11.34
N ARG A 225 2.56 6.58 12.04
CA ARG A 225 2.58 6.02 13.40
C ARG A 225 1.83 6.91 14.41
N GLU A 226 2.04 8.21 14.35
CA GLU A 226 1.35 9.17 15.23
C GLU A 226 -0.16 9.15 14.98
N LYS A 227 -0.58 9.12 13.71
CA LYS A 227 -2.01 9.05 13.36
C LYS A 227 -2.62 7.70 13.76
N GLY A 228 -1.89 6.61 13.62
CA GLY A 228 -2.31 5.30 14.12
C GLY A 228 -2.53 5.31 15.64
N ALA A 229 -1.59 5.89 16.39
CA ALA A 229 -1.72 6.04 17.84
C ALA A 229 -2.92 6.93 18.24
N GLU A 230 -3.15 8.03 17.53
CA GLU A 230 -4.32 8.90 17.71
C GLU A 230 -5.64 8.12 17.49
N ILE A 231 -5.73 7.35 16.39
CA ILE A 231 -6.91 6.54 16.09
C ILE A 231 -7.13 5.48 17.17
N MET A 232 -6.09 4.78 17.59
CA MET A 232 -6.18 3.78 18.67
C MET A 232 -6.69 4.39 19.98
N ALA A 233 -6.13 5.54 20.41
CA ALA A 233 -6.53 6.22 21.62
C ALA A 233 -8.01 6.68 21.57
N ALA A 234 -8.43 7.23 20.42
CA ALA A 234 -9.80 7.65 20.22
C ALA A 234 -10.78 6.47 20.18
N ALA A 235 -10.40 5.37 19.52
CA ALA A 235 -11.19 4.14 19.46
C ALA A 235 -11.43 3.56 20.85
N ARG A 236 -10.38 3.46 21.67
CA ARG A 236 -10.48 3.00 23.06
C ARG A 236 -11.40 3.86 23.90
N LYS A 237 -11.30 5.18 23.75
CA LYS A 237 -12.18 6.13 24.46
C LYS A 237 -13.67 5.96 24.10
N GLU A 238 -13.94 5.56 22.86
CA GLU A 238 -15.32 5.33 22.38
C GLU A 238 -15.77 3.86 22.51
N GLY A 239 -14.96 2.99 23.08
CA GLY A 239 -15.24 1.55 23.20
C GLY A 239 -15.31 0.84 21.85
N ARG A 240 -14.57 1.32 20.85
CA ARG A 240 -14.51 0.72 19.51
C ARG A 240 -13.43 -0.31 19.43
N ARG A 241 -13.74 -1.43 18.82
CA ARG A 241 -12.74 -2.42 18.45
C ARG A 241 -11.77 -1.86 17.40
N ILE A 242 -10.52 -2.31 17.44
CA ILE A 242 -9.47 -1.89 16.52
C ILE A 242 -9.10 -3.06 15.64
N ILE A 243 -9.14 -2.86 14.32
CA ILE A 243 -8.69 -3.85 13.34
C ILE A 243 -7.39 -3.38 12.71
N VAL A 244 -6.33 -4.15 12.89
CA VAL A 244 -5.13 -4.03 12.06
C VAL A 244 -5.42 -4.69 10.73
N LEU A 245 -5.74 -3.89 9.72
CA LEU A 245 -5.89 -4.38 8.35
C LEU A 245 -4.48 -4.50 7.76
N ALA A 246 -3.90 -5.68 7.91
CA ALA A 246 -2.50 -5.93 7.62
C ALA A 246 -2.30 -6.33 6.16
N GLY A 247 -1.33 -5.69 5.53
CA GLY A 247 -1.04 -5.92 4.14
C GLY A 247 0.37 -5.46 3.76
N ARG A 248 0.47 -4.82 2.63
CA ARG A 248 1.70 -4.22 2.11
C ARG A 248 1.39 -2.79 1.65
N PRO A 249 2.37 -1.92 1.45
CA PRO A 249 2.12 -0.50 1.13
C PRO A 249 1.10 -0.27 0.00
N TYR A 250 1.13 -1.08 -1.03
CA TYR A 250 0.23 -0.97 -2.18
C TYR A 250 -1.23 -1.39 -1.90
N HIS A 251 -1.52 -1.98 -0.74
CA HIS A 251 -2.90 -2.22 -0.32
C HIS A 251 -3.63 -0.92 0.07
N VAL A 252 -2.91 0.20 0.17
CA VAL A 252 -3.52 1.53 0.31
C VAL A 252 -4.31 1.92 -0.95
N ASP A 253 -3.93 1.40 -2.12
CA ASP A 253 -4.64 1.64 -3.37
C ASP A 253 -6.08 1.07 -3.32
N PRO A 254 -7.10 1.89 -3.62
CA PRO A 254 -8.50 1.47 -3.51
C PRO A 254 -8.90 0.38 -4.51
N GLU A 255 -8.23 0.25 -5.66
CA GLU A 255 -8.49 -0.84 -6.60
C GLU A 255 -7.87 -2.16 -6.10
N VAL A 256 -6.78 -2.10 -5.32
CA VAL A 256 -6.14 -3.27 -4.72
C VAL A 256 -6.91 -3.78 -3.50
N ASN A 257 -7.32 -2.89 -2.59
CA ASN A 257 -8.05 -3.31 -1.38
C ASN A 257 -9.57 -3.35 -1.57
N HIS A 258 -10.09 -2.91 -2.70
CA HIS A 258 -11.51 -2.92 -3.07
C HIS A 258 -12.45 -2.20 -2.07
N GLY A 259 -11.93 -1.31 -1.21
CA GLY A 259 -12.70 -0.59 -0.18
C GLY A 259 -12.98 -1.44 1.07
N ILE A 260 -12.18 -2.48 1.32
CA ILE A 260 -12.29 -3.33 2.53
C ILE A 260 -12.03 -2.50 3.78
N ASP A 261 -11.11 -1.54 3.74
CA ASP A 261 -10.86 -0.60 4.81
C ASP A 261 -12.14 0.17 5.24
N THR A 262 -12.86 0.71 4.28
CA THR A 262 -14.14 1.39 4.52
C THR A 262 -15.23 0.41 4.96
N LEU A 263 -15.23 -0.82 4.46
CA LEU A 263 -16.19 -1.82 4.87
C LEU A 263 -16.03 -2.19 6.35
N ILE A 264 -14.79 -2.30 6.85
CA ILE A 264 -14.52 -2.58 8.26
C ILE A 264 -14.99 -1.44 9.16
N THR A 265 -14.74 -0.17 8.77
CA THR A 265 -15.24 0.97 9.57
C THR A 265 -16.75 1.01 9.69
N GLN A 266 -17.47 0.49 8.69
CA GLN A 266 -18.93 0.38 8.70
C GLN A 266 -19.46 -0.69 9.67
N PHE A 267 -18.65 -1.69 10.01
CA PHE A 267 -18.95 -2.61 11.12
C PHE A 267 -18.70 -1.99 12.51
N GLY A 268 -18.34 -0.70 12.57
CA GLY A 268 -18.15 0.03 13.81
C GLY A 268 -16.71 -0.03 14.37
N ALA A 269 -15.78 -0.70 13.71
CA ALA A 269 -14.38 -0.77 14.14
C ALA A 269 -13.55 0.42 13.64
N ALA A 270 -12.41 0.68 14.28
CA ALA A 270 -11.36 1.53 13.76
C ALA A 270 -10.36 0.68 12.96
N VAL A 271 -9.82 1.23 11.86
CA VAL A 271 -8.87 0.56 10.98
C VAL A 271 -7.52 1.24 11.04
N ILE A 272 -6.50 0.48 11.41
CA ILE A 272 -5.09 0.88 11.35
C ILE A 272 -4.30 -0.07 10.47
N THR A 273 -3.02 0.25 10.22
CA THR A 273 -2.14 -0.54 9.35
C THR A 273 -0.99 -1.17 10.13
N GLU A 274 -0.39 -2.23 9.58
CA GLU A 274 0.74 -2.94 10.20
C GLU A 274 1.93 -2.03 10.48
N ASP A 275 2.23 -1.07 9.60
CA ASP A 275 3.35 -0.13 9.73
C ASP A 275 3.14 0.94 10.82
N SER A 276 1.91 1.06 11.33
CA SER A 276 1.63 1.95 12.45
C SER A 276 1.88 1.33 13.83
N VAL A 277 1.99 0.00 13.90
CA VAL A 277 2.11 -0.74 15.17
C VAL A 277 3.26 -1.73 15.22
N SER A 278 3.87 -2.09 14.10
CA SER A 278 4.92 -3.12 14.04
C SER A 278 6.11 -2.82 14.95
N GLN A 279 6.44 -1.56 15.15
CA GLN A 279 7.53 -1.11 16.04
C GLN A 279 7.18 -1.21 17.55
N LEU A 280 5.93 -1.52 17.89
CA LEU A 280 5.45 -1.66 19.26
C LEU A 280 5.47 -3.11 19.75
N ALA A 281 5.80 -4.06 18.87
CA ALA A 281 5.86 -5.47 19.22
C ALA A 281 7.07 -5.78 20.09
N ASP A 282 6.87 -6.59 21.13
CA ASP A 282 7.97 -7.20 21.86
C ASP A 282 8.81 -8.12 20.96
N PRO A 283 10.09 -8.30 21.23
CA PRO A 283 10.92 -9.24 20.48
C PRO A 283 10.32 -10.66 20.45
N PHE A 284 10.26 -11.27 19.29
CA PHE A 284 9.73 -12.62 19.10
C PHE A 284 10.57 -13.38 18.03
N LYS A 285 10.36 -14.68 17.95
CA LYS A 285 10.98 -15.52 16.93
C LYS A 285 9.92 -16.02 15.97
N THR A 286 10.31 -16.15 14.72
CA THR A 286 9.51 -16.78 13.66
C THR A 286 10.01 -18.20 13.42
N THR A 287 9.14 -19.11 13.00
CA THR A 287 9.50 -20.47 12.61
C THR A 287 10.16 -20.52 11.24
N VAL A 288 9.88 -19.51 10.41
CA VAL A 288 10.46 -19.32 9.08
C VAL A 288 11.51 -18.21 9.09
N LEU A 289 12.39 -18.21 8.09
CA LEU A 289 13.35 -17.13 7.90
C LEU A 289 12.61 -15.82 7.61
N ASN A 290 12.71 -14.87 8.53
CA ASN A 290 12.07 -13.57 8.42
C ASN A 290 12.97 -12.59 7.63
N GLN A 291 12.83 -12.60 6.30
CA GLN A 291 13.74 -11.89 5.39
C GLN A 291 13.08 -10.81 4.51
N TRP A 292 11.76 -10.68 4.56
CA TRP A 292 11.01 -9.76 3.71
C TRP A 292 10.50 -8.57 4.52
N THR A 293 10.88 -7.35 4.17
CA THR A 293 10.54 -6.14 4.93
C THR A 293 9.06 -6.03 5.28
N TYR A 294 8.21 -6.11 4.28
CA TYR A 294 6.77 -5.91 4.51
C TYR A 294 6.11 -7.07 5.27
N HIS A 295 6.66 -8.27 5.16
CA HIS A 295 6.15 -9.45 5.88
C HIS A 295 6.65 -9.46 7.32
N ALA A 296 7.86 -8.95 7.59
CA ALA A 296 8.35 -8.74 8.96
C ALA A 296 7.43 -7.79 9.75
N ARG A 297 6.91 -6.74 9.11
CA ARG A 297 5.90 -5.86 9.71
C ARG A 297 4.61 -6.60 10.06
N LEU A 298 4.14 -7.50 9.17
CA LEU A 298 2.94 -8.32 9.40
C LEU A 298 3.08 -9.19 10.65
N TYR A 299 4.22 -9.89 10.77
CA TYR A 299 4.49 -10.73 11.93
C TYR A 299 4.58 -9.90 13.22
N ALA A 300 5.26 -8.76 13.17
CA ALA A 300 5.37 -7.87 14.33
C ALA A 300 3.99 -7.29 14.72
N ALA A 301 3.16 -6.89 13.75
CA ALA A 301 1.81 -6.43 14.01
C ALA A 301 0.93 -7.54 14.61
N ALA A 302 1.04 -8.78 14.11
CA ALA A 302 0.34 -9.93 14.70
C ALA A 302 0.77 -10.16 16.15
N LYS A 303 2.09 -10.11 16.43
CA LYS A 303 2.61 -10.24 17.79
C LYS A 303 2.10 -9.13 18.71
N TYR A 304 2.07 -7.89 18.23
CA TYR A 304 1.52 -6.78 19.00
C TYR A 304 0.01 -6.96 19.28
N CYS A 305 -0.78 -7.41 18.30
CA CYS A 305 -2.22 -7.70 18.52
C CYS A 305 -2.45 -8.71 19.65
N CYS A 306 -1.57 -9.70 19.83
CA CYS A 306 -1.68 -10.68 20.89
C CYS A 306 -1.63 -10.06 22.29
N SER A 307 -0.97 -8.93 22.46
CA SER A 307 -0.88 -8.21 23.74
C SER A 307 -2.03 -7.22 23.98
N GLN A 308 -2.93 -7.04 22.99
CA GLN A 308 -4.00 -6.04 23.03
C GLN A 308 -5.38 -6.71 23.01
N PRO A 309 -6.18 -6.64 24.10
CA PRO A 309 -7.49 -7.30 24.14
C PRO A 309 -8.51 -6.73 23.15
N ASP A 310 -8.43 -5.43 22.85
CA ASP A 310 -9.33 -4.65 22.02
C ASP A 310 -8.94 -4.62 20.52
N MET A 311 -7.90 -5.38 20.15
CA MET A 311 -7.30 -5.32 18.82
C MET A 311 -7.24 -6.70 18.16
N ASP A 312 -7.62 -6.78 16.89
CA ASP A 312 -7.54 -7.98 16.08
C ASP A 312 -6.90 -7.70 14.72
N LEU A 313 -6.39 -8.75 14.08
CA LEU A 313 -5.71 -8.63 12.79
C LEU A 313 -6.51 -9.29 11.69
N VAL A 314 -6.71 -8.56 10.59
CA VAL A 314 -7.26 -9.04 9.33
C VAL A 314 -6.18 -8.94 8.27
N GLN A 315 -5.75 -10.05 7.69
CA GLN A 315 -4.69 -10.08 6.69
C GLN A 315 -5.25 -10.03 5.28
N LEU A 316 -4.77 -9.08 4.48
CA LEU A 316 -4.99 -9.02 3.04
C LEU A 316 -3.94 -9.88 2.33
N VAL A 317 -4.39 -10.80 1.49
CA VAL A 317 -3.50 -11.73 0.76
C VAL A 317 -3.86 -11.78 -0.72
N SER A 318 -2.84 -11.91 -1.56
CA SER A 318 -3.00 -12.12 -3.00
C SER A 318 -2.97 -13.61 -3.33
N PHE A 319 -3.90 -14.06 -4.16
CA PHE A 319 -4.05 -15.49 -4.50
C PHE A 319 -2.80 -16.06 -5.19
N GLY A 320 -2.20 -15.28 -6.09
CA GLY A 320 -0.99 -15.68 -6.85
C GLY A 320 0.33 -15.40 -6.13
N CYS A 321 0.33 -14.91 -4.89
CA CYS A 321 1.55 -14.54 -4.18
C CYS A 321 2.18 -15.72 -3.44
N GLY A 322 3.30 -16.25 -3.93
CA GLY A 322 4.04 -17.32 -3.27
C GLY A 322 4.59 -16.94 -1.89
N VAL A 323 4.88 -15.67 -1.65
CA VAL A 323 5.34 -15.19 -0.33
C VAL A 323 4.18 -15.19 0.67
N ASP A 324 2.95 -14.88 0.24
CA ASP A 324 1.77 -14.95 1.11
C ASP A 324 1.47 -16.38 1.57
N ALA A 325 1.80 -17.38 0.77
CA ALA A 325 1.61 -18.78 1.16
C ALA A 325 2.38 -19.13 2.46
N ILE A 326 3.58 -18.55 2.63
CA ILE A 326 4.39 -18.73 3.85
C ILE A 326 3.93 -17.77 4.94
N THR A 327 3.69 -16.51 4.58
CA THR A 327 3.36 -15.46 5.54
C THR A 327 2.03 -15.70 6.26
N THR A 328 1.04 -16.29 5.55
CA THR A 328 -0.26 -16.60 6.15
C THR A 328 -0.17 -17.66 7.24
N ASP A 329 0.67 -18.66 7.06
CA ASP A 329 0.84 -19.72 8.05
C ASP A 329 1.56 -19.21 9.29
N GLU A 330 2.63 -18.47 9.12
CA GLU A 330 3.37 -17.87 10.23
C GLU A 330 2.50 -16.85 11.02
N THR A 331 1.78 -15.98 10.33
CA THR A 331 0.87 -15.01 10.97
C THR A 331 -0.23 -15.72 11.75
N ARG A 332 -0.80 -16.79 11.19
CA ARG A 332 -1.82 -17.63 11.86
C ARG A 332 -1.28 -18.23 13.13
N GLU A 333 -0.06 -18.77 13.09
CA GLU A 333 0.55 -19.41 14.24
C GLU A 333 0.82 -18.42 15.37
N ILE A 334 1.39 -17.24 15.06
CA ILE A 334 1.60 -16.15 16.02
C ILE A 334 0.28 -15.76 16.71
N LEU A 335 -0.78 -15.57 15.95
CA LEU A 335 -2.09 -15.17 16.49
C LEU A 335 -2.71 -16.30 17.32
N ARG A 336 -2.62 -17.57 16.86
CA ARG A 336 -3.13 -18.74 17.58
C ARG A 336 -2.45 -18.92 18.93
N GLU A 337 -1.12 -18.78 19.00
CA GLU A 337 -0.36 -18.84 20.24
C GLU A 337 -0.75 -17.71 21.21
N GLY A 338 -1.12 -16.55 20.66
CA GLY A 338 -1.62 -15.40 21.42
C GLY A 338 -3.12 -15.46 21.76
N GLY A 339 -3.82 -16.57 21.44
CA GLY A 339 -5.25 -16.71 21.72
C GLY A 339 -6.16 -15.83 20.85
N LYS A 340 -5.66 -15.33 19.72
CA LYS A 340 -6.39 -14.47 18.79
C LYS A 340 -6.94 -15.22 17.58
N LEU A 341 -8.08 -14.74 17.05
CA LEU A 341 -8.62 -15.24 15.79
C LEU A 341 -7.78 -14.77 14.61
N TYR A 342 -7.58 -15.68 13.65
CA TYR A 342 -6.94 -15.34 12.38
C TYR A 342 -7.98 -15.19 11.27
N THR A 343 -8.03 -14.02 10.66
CA THR A 343 -8.91 -13.74 9.52
C THR A 343 -8.09 -13.32 8.31
N GLN A 344 -8.26 -14.10 7.23
CA GLN A 344 -7.60 -13.88 5.95
C GLN A 344 -8.62 -13.45 4.90
N LEU A 345 -8.37 -12.36 4.20
CA LEU A 345 -9.14 -11.89 3.07
C LEU A 345 -8.32 -11.99 1.79
N LYS A 346 -8.78 -12.83 0.88
CA LYS A 346 -8.16 -12.94 -0.45
C LYS A 346 -8.65 -11.79 -1.31
N ILE A 347 -7.70 -11.02 -1.82
CA ILE A 347 -7.92 -9.91 -2.72
C ILE A 347 -7.14 -10.17 -4.02
N ASP A 348 -7.75 -9.93 -5.14
CA ASP A 348 -7.15 -9.96 -6.47
C ASP A 348 -8.08 -9.18 -7.40
N GLU A 349 -8.28 -9.62 -8.63
CA GLU A 349 -9.21 -9.00 -9.59
C GLU A 349 -10.69 -9.27 -9.24
N ILE A 350 -11.05 -9.09 -7.97
CA ILE A 350 -12.43 -9.34 -7.52
C ILE A 350 -13.38 -8.21 -7.92
N THR A 351 -14.59 -8.58 -8.29
CA THR A 351 -15.65 -7.64 -8.64
C THR A 351 -16.78 -7.58 -7.61
N ASN A 352 -16.78 -8.52 -6.64
CA ASN A 352 -17.84 -8.66 -5.65
C ASN A 352 -17.26 -8.92 -4.26
N LEU A 353 -17.65 -8.10 -3.29
CA LEU A 353 -17.24 -8.21 -1.88
C LEU A 353 -18.14 -9.12 -1.03
N GLY A 354 -19.03 -9.90 -1.62
CA GLY A 354 -19.95 -10.77 -0.87
C GLY A 354 -19.24 -11.72 0.09
N ALA A 355 -18.23 -12.44 -0.40
CA ALA A 355 -17.43 -13.35 0.42
C ALA A 355 -16.64 -12.61 1.53
N VAL A 356 -16.12 -11.43 1.23
CA VAL A 356 -15.41 -10.58 2.20
C VAL A 356 -16.37 -10.15 3.31
N ARG A 357 -17.58 -9.69 2.96
CA ARG A 357 -18.61 -9.31 3.93
C ARG A 357 -19.00 -10.44 4.87
N ILE A 358 -19.19 -11.66 4.32
CA ILE A 358 -19.51 -12.84 5.12
C ILE A 358 -18.39 -13.12 6.12
N ARG A 359 -17.14 -13.13 5.67
CA ARG A 359 -15.97 -13.37 6.54
C ARG A 359 -15.84 -12.32 7.65
N LEU A 360 -16.02 -11.04 7.32
CA LEU A 360 -15.99 -9.97 8.32
C LEU A 360 -17.15 -10.09 9.32
N ARG A 361 -18.37 -10.40 8.87
CA ARG A 361 -19.50 -10.65 9.78
C ARG A 361 -19.23 -11.82 10.71
N SER A 362 -18.68 -12.92 10.21
CA SER A 362 -18.30 -14.06 11.04
C SER A 362 -17.22 -13.70 12.05
N LEU A 363 -16.24 -12.88 11.67
CA LEU A 363 -15.22 -12.39 12.60
C LEU A 363 -15.88 -11.57 13.73
N PHE A 364 -16.67 -10.53 13.38
CA PHE A 364 -17.28 -9.67 14.39
C PHE A 364 -18.22 -10.41 15.31
N ALA A 365 -19.03 -11.36 14.81
CA ALA A 365 -19.88 -12.20 15.63
C ALA A 365 -19.06 -13.08 16.62
N ALA A 366 -17.96 -13.69 16.16
CA ALA A 366 -17.09 -14.48 17.02
C ALA A 366 -16.38 -13.64 18.08
N LEU A 367 -16.05 -12.38 17.77
CA LEU A 367 -15.45 -11.45 18.72
C LEU A 367 -16.45 -10.98 19.79
N GLU A 368 -17.72 -10.77 19.43
CA GLU A 368 -18.81 -10.46 20.35
C GLU A 368 -19.05 -11.62 21.33
N GLU A 369 -19.08 -12.86 20.85
CA GLU A 369 -19.23 -14.05 21.69
C GLU A 369 -18.06 -14.22 22.69
N GLN A 370 -16.84 -13.84 22.31
CA GLN A 370 -15.67 -13.88 23.20
C GLN A 370 -15.71 -12.79 24.30
N GLU A 371 -16.40 -11.68 24.09
CA GLU A 371 -16.57 -10.62 25.10
C GLU A 371 -17.65 -10.96 26.13
N GLU A 372 -18.61 -11.82 25.78
CA GLU A 372 -19.70 -12.24 26.66
C GLU A 372 -19.32 -13.42 27.58
N THR A 373 -18.19 -14.10 27.30
CA THR A 373 -17.68 -15.26 28.06
C THR A 373 -16.53 -14.86 28.98
#